data_5e9ec18641c00713180c953fe931fcda
#
_entry.id   5e9ec18641c00713180c953fe931fcda
#
_cell.length_a   1.000
_cell.length_b   1.000
_cell.length_c   1.000
_cell.angle_alpha   90.00
_cell.angle_beta   90.00
_cell.angle_gamma   90.00
#
_symmetry.space_group_name_H-M   'P 1'
#
loop_
_entity.id
_entity.type
_entity.pdbx_description
1 polymer ?
#
loop_
_entity_poly.entity_id
_entity_poly.type
_entity_poly.pdbx_seq_one_letter_code
_entity_poly.pdbx_strand_id
1 'polypeptide(L)'
;MRAVVQRVVRARVTVGDRVTGEIGPGLLVLVGVSKHDTASDVAAIAAKIRDMRVFEGEVGKPMDRSIVQSGGSILVVSQFTLYGDMRKGRRPSFDDAATPAVARDMYEQLVRELRTTGLTVETGEFQAMMRVELVNDGPVTILIDSTKQF
;
A
#
# COMPACT_ATOMS: atom_id res chain seq x y z
N MET A 1 -5.48 -5.26 9.10
CA MET A 1 -4.69 -4.33 8.24
C MET A 1 -5.39 -4.18 6.92
N ARG A 2 -5.45 -2.97 6.39
CA ARG A 2 -6.05 -2.66 5.08
C ARG A 2 -5.02 -2.07 4.16
N ALA A 3 -5.14 -2.38 2.87
CA ALA A 3 -4.35 -1.76 1.84
C ALA A 3 -5.21 -1.38 0.63
N VAL A 4 -4.88 -0.26 0.02
CA VAL A 4 -5.35 0.12 -1.32
C VAL A 4 -4.15 0.05 -2.24
N VAL A 5 -4.21 -0.81 -3.23
CA VAL A 5 -3.13 -1.08 -4.17
C VAL A 5 -3.53 -0.57 -5.54
N GLN A 6 -2.70 0.30 -6.11
CA GLN A 6 -2.92 0.85 -7.44
C GLN A 6 -1.74 0.51 -8.35
N ARG A 7 -2.02 -0.04 -9.52
CA ARG A 7 -1.02 -0.22 -10.56
C ARG A 7 -0.72 1.14 -11.19
N VAL A 8 0.57 1.49 -11.27
CA VAL A 8 0.99 2.81 -11.71
C VAL A 8 2.04 2.76 -12.81
N VAL A 9 2.03 3.77 -13.67
CA VAL A 9 3.13 4.09 -14.60
C VAL A 9 4.26 4.76 -13.81
N ARG A 10 3.90 5.60 -12.84
CA ARG A 10 4.79 6.27 -11.91
C ARG A 10 4.01 6.72 -10.68
N ALA A 11 4.72 6.85 -9.57
CA ALA A 11 4.19 7.47 -8.37
C ALA A 11 5.31 8.16 -7.58
N ARG A 12 4.95 9.20 -6.83
CA ARG A 12 5.91 10.00 -6.06
C ARG A 12 5.26 10.56 -4.81
N VAL A 13 6.01 10.59 -3.72
CA VAL A 13 5.64 11.26 -2.48
C VAL A 13 6.57 12.44 -2.25
N THR A 14 5.99 13.60 -1.97
CA THR A 14 6.73 14.80 -1.55
C THR A 14 6.26 15.26 -0.16
N VAL A 15 7.22 15.75 0.62
CA VAL A 15 7.01 16.42 1.91
C VAL A 15 7.65 17.80 1.81
N GLY A 16 6.85 18.85 1.76
CA GLY A 16 7.34 20.17 1.37
C GLY A 16 7.96 20.11 -0.02
N ASP A 17 9.23 20.52 -0.14
CA ASP A 17 9.99 20.51 -1.40
C ASP A 17 10.84 19.24 -1.60
N ARG A 18 10.78 18.27 -0.66
CA ARG A 18 11.56 17.02 -0.71
C ARG A 18 10.77 15.88 -1.33
N VAL A 19 11.39 15.14 -2.23
CA VAL A 19 10.90 13.81 -2.64
C VAL A 19 11.36 12.78 -1.63
N THR A 20 10.42 12.10 -0.97
CA THR A 20 10.73 11.05 0.01
C THR A 20 10.77 9.67 -0.60
N GLY A 21 10.02 9.45 -1.67
CA GLY A 21 10.00 8.20 -2.44
C GLY A 21 9.43 8.42 -3.82
N GLU A 22 9.97 7.73 -4.80
CA GLU A 22 9.55 7.81 -6.20
C GLU A 22 9.79 6.49 -6.91
N ILE A 23 8.82 6.06 -7.71
CA ILE A 23 8.92 4.85 -8.52
C ILE A 23 8.44 5.11 -9.95
N GLY A 24 8.97 4.33 -10.89
CA GLY A 24 8.40 4.15 -12.22
C GLY A 24 7.27 3.11 -12.21
N PRO A 25 7.19 2.25 -13.24
CA PRO A 25 6.15 1.23 -13.31
C PRO A 25 6.14 0.30 -12.09
N GLY A 26 4.96 0.06 -11.53
CA GLY A 26 4.84 -0.78 -10.37
C GLY A 26 3.53 -0.60 -9.60
N LEU A 27 3.60 -0.65 -8.27
CA LEU A 27 2.46 -0.52 -7.37
C LEU A 27 2.65 0.64 -6.38
N LEU A 28 1.64 1.49 -6.28
CA LEU A 28 1.45 2.36 -5.12
C LEU A 28 0.56 1.61 -4.12
N VAL A 29 1.02 1.52 -2.86
CA VAL A 29 0.33 0.81 -1.78
C VAL A 29 0.08 1.77 -0.63
N LEU A 30 -1.19 2.13 -0.40
CA LEU A 30 -1.64 2.87 0.76
C LEU A 30 -2.00 1.86 1.86
N VAL A 31 -1.44 1.99 3.06
CA VAL A 31 -1.60 0.99 4.14
C VAL A 31 -2.12 1.63 5.41
N GLY A 32 -3.21 1.08 5.94
CA GLY A 32 -3.76 1.40 7.26
C GLY A 32 -3.57 0.22 8.22
N VAL A 33 -3.21 0.54 9.46
CA VAL A 33 -3.05 -0.44 10.54
C VAL A 33 -4.19 -0.29 11.53
N SER A 34 -4.84 -1.40 11.87
CA SER A 34 -5.87 -1.47 12.91
C SER A 34 -5.25 -1.68 14.29
N LYS A 35 -5.92 -1.19 15.32
CA LYS A 35 -5.58 -1.50 16.72
C LYS A 35 -5.61 -2.98 17.08
N HIS A 36 -6.24 -3.81 16.24
CA HIS A 36 -6.36 -5.26 16.44
C HIS A 36 -5.36 -6.07 15.61
N ASP A 37 -4.59 -5.42 14.73
CA ASP A 37 -3.65 -6.10 13.85
C ASP A 37 -2.49 -6.71 14.62
N THR A 38 -1.98 -7.80 14.07
CA THR A 38 -0.82 -8.55 14.56
C THR A 38 0.20 -8.76 13.45
N ALA A 39 1.34 -9.36 13.77
CA ALA A 39 2.34 -9.71 12.77
C ALA A 39 1.80 -10.64 11.67
N SER A 40 0.79 -11.47 11.96
CA SER A 40 0.16 -12.32 10.95
C SER A 40 -0.64 -11.51 9.92
N ASP A 41 -1.21 -10.37 10.31
CA ASP A 41 -1.88 -9.45 9.39
C ASP A 41 -0.89 -8.79 8.44
N VAL A 42 0.28 -8.41 8.96
CA VAL A 42 1.39 -7.88 8.13
C VAL A 42 1.81 -8.90 7.08
N ALA A 43 2.06 -10.15 7.50
CA ALA A 43 2.47 -11.23 6.59
C ALA A 43 1.40 -11.51 5.53
N ALA A 44 0.11 -11.50 5.92
CA ALA A 44 -1.00 -11.72 4.99
C ALA A 44 -1.08 -10.61 3.92
N ILE A 45 -0.94 -9.35 4.32
CA ILE A 45 -0.95 -8.22 3.38
C ILE A 45 0.29 -8.24 2.48
N ALA A 46 1.48 -8.52 3.03
CA ALA A 46 2.71 -8.63 2.25
C ALA A 46 2.59 -9.71 1.16
N ALA A 47 2.07 -10.90 1.53
CA ALA A 47 1.85 -11.98 0.59
C ALA A 47 0.85 -11.59 -0.52
N LYS A 48 -0.25 -10.92 -0.17
CA LYS A 48 -1.22 -10.45 -1.16
C LYS A 48 -0.61 -9.44 -2.13
N ILE A 49 0.14 -8.46 -1.64
CA ILE A 49 0.82 -7.47 -2.49
C ILE A 49 1.82 -8.14 -3.43
N ARG A 50 2.61 -9.08 -2.91
CA ARG A 50 3.63 -9.80 -3.68
C ARG A 50 3.03 -10.67 -4.79
N ASP A 51 1.94 -11.38 -4.47
CA ASP A 51 1.44 -12.48 -5.28
C ASP A 51 0.25 -12.12 -6.17
N MET A 52 -0.40 -10.96 -5.94
CA MET A 52 -1.53 -10.56 -6.78
C MET A 52 -1.11 -10.40 -8.24
N ARG A 53 -1.93 -10.93 -9.15
CA ARG A 53 -1.69 -10.91 -10.58
C ARG A 53 -2.45 -9.75 -11.22
N VAL A 54 -1.82 -8.60 -11.29
CA VAL A 54 -2.41 -7.35 -11.82
C VAL A 54 -1.59 -6.74 -12.96
N PHE A 55 -0.55 -7.43 -13.41
CA PHE A 55 0.26 -7.01 -14.55
C PHE A 55 -0.01 -7.86 -15.77
N GLU A 56 0.13 -7.25 -16.93
CA GLU A 56 -0.06 -7.92 -18.21
C GLU A 56 0.97 -9.05 -18.40
N GLY A 57 0.50 -10.21 -18.85
CA GLY A 57 1.31 -11.33 -19.24
C GLY A 57 1.49 -11.41 -20.75
N GLU A 58 1.30 -12.60 -21.29
CA GLU A 58 1.27 -12.81 -22.76
C GLU A 58 0.04 -12.15 -23.37
N VAL A 59 0.04 -11.98 -24.69
CA VAL A 59 -1.08 -11.40 -25.45
C VAL A 59 -2.40 -12.07 -25.06
N GLY A 60 -3.39 -11.25 -24.67
CA GLY A 60 -4.71 -11.69 -24.23
C GLY A 60 -4.84 -12.06 -22.75
N LYS A 61 -3.79 -11.85 -21.93
CA LYS A 61 -3.79 -12.09 -20.49
C LYS A 61 -3.49 -10.82 -19.70
N PRO A 62 -4.48 -9.92 -19.51
CA PRO A 62 -4.24 -8.60 -18.89
C PRO A 62 -3.95 -8.67 -17.39
N MET A 63 -4.38 -9.72 -16.68
CA MET A 63 -4.19 -9.91 -15.22
C MET A 63 -3.50 -11.26 -14.97
N ASP A 64 -2.23 -11.36 -15.32
CA ASP A 64 -1.53 -12.66 -15.36
C ASP A 64 -0.27 -12.70 -14.50
N ARG A 65 0.46 -11.58 -14.38
CA ARG A 65 1.77 -11.53 -13.71
C ARG A 65 1.69 -10.77 -12.39
N SER A 66 2.47 -11.25 -11.41
CA SER A 66 2.68 -10.54 -10.15
C SER A 66 3.70 -9.40 -10.30
N ILE A 67 3.81 -8.54 -9.27
CA ILE A 67 4.84 -7.49 -9.22
C ILE A 67 6.25 -8.08 -9.32
N VAL A 68 6.50 -9.23 -8.71
CA VAL A 68 7.80 -9.91 -8.77
C VAL A 68 8.12 -10.36 -10.19
N GLN A 69 7.14 -10.94 -10.89
CA GLN A 69 7.31 -11.38 -12.26
C GLN A 69 7.46 -10.21 -13.24
N SER A 70 6.79 -9.08 -12.97
CA SER A 70 6.90 -7.88 -13.82
C SER A 70 8.22 -7.13 -13.62
N GLY A 71 8.86 -7.30 -12.46
CA GLY A 71 10.09 -6.57 -12.11
C GLY A 71 9.87 -5.10 -11.77
N GLY A 72 8.63 -4.67 -11.49
CA GLY A 72 8.30 -3.31 -11.12
C GLY A 72 8.75 -2.93 -9.71
N SER A 73 8.53 -1.68 -9.34
CA SER A 73 8.85 -1.13 -8.01
C SER A 73 7.59 -0.95 -7.17
N ILE A 74 7.75 -0.84 -5.86
CA ILE A 74 6.65 -0.63 -4.91
C ILE A 74 6.91 0.68 -4.15
N LEU A 75 5.89 1.54 -4.05
CA LEU A 75 5.88 2.70 -3.17
C LEU A 75 4.85 2.50 -2.08
N VAL A 76 5.29 2.38 -0.82
CA VAL A 76 4.42 2.14 0.33
C VAL A 76 4.22 3.43 1.10
N VAL A 77 2.97 3.80 1.34
CA VAL A 77 2.57 5.02 2.05
C VAL A 77 1.65 4.66 3.20
N SER A 78 1.98 5.11 4.41
CA SER A 78 1.09 4.96 5.56
C SER A 78 -0.15 5.84 5.41
N GLN A 79 -1.34 5.24 5.61
CA GLN A 79 -2.64 5.87 5.40
C GLN A 79 -3.63 5.41 6.48
N PHE A 80 -3.57 5.99 7.69
CA PHE A 80 -4.46 5.60 8.78
C PHE A 80 -5.94 5.87 8.47
N THR A 81 -6.23 6.83 7.60
CA THR A 81 -7.59 7.18 7.19
C THR A 81 -8.33 6.06 6.45
N LEU A 82 -7.65 4.96 6.07
CA LEU A 82 -8.32 3.74 5.60
C LEU A 82 -9.20 3.10 6.68
N TYR A 83 -9.01 3.48 7.95
CA TYR A 83 -9.87 3.11 9.07
C TYR A 83 -10.87 4.21 9.46
N GLY A 84 -11.07 5.19 8.60
CA GLY A 84 -12.10 6.20 8.78
C GLY A 84 -13.51 5.60 8.67
N ASP A 85 -14.29 5.67 9.75
CA ASP A 85 -15.67 5.22 9.80
C ASP A 85 -16.62 6.40 9.60
N MET A 86 -17.37 6.38 8.50
CA MET A 86 -18.35 7.40 8.13
C MET A 86 -19.80 6.97 8.34
N ARG A 87 -20.06 5.82 8.97
CA ARG A 87 -21.40 5.30 9.19
C ARG A 87 -22.26 6.19 10.08
N LYS A 88 -21.63 7.00 10.94
CA LYS A 88 -22.31 7.91 11.85
C LYS A 88 -21.86 9.36 11.60
N GLY A 89 -22.74 10.17 11.01
CA GLY A 89 -22.48 11.59 10.82
C GLY A 89 -21.57 11.94 9.62
N ARG A 90 -21.03 13.16 9.65
CA ARG A 90 -20.26 13.75 8.54
C ARG A 90 -18.76 13.82 8.81
N ARG A 91 -18.32 13.46 10.01
CA ARG A 91 -16.91 13.43 10.40
C ARG A 91 -16.49 11.98 10.56
N PRO A 92 -15.37 11.55 9.95
CA PRO A 92 -14.88 10.19 10.13
C PRO A 92 -14.44 9.98 11.59
N SER A 93 -14.80 8.84 12.18
CA SER A 93 -14.16 8.31 13.37
C SER A 93 -12.98 7.44 12.98
N PHE A 94 -11.90 7.51 13.75
CA PHE A 94 -10.68 6.70 13.56
C PHE A 94 -10.44 5.76 14.76
N ASP A 95 -11.49 5.38 15.47
CA ASP A 95 -11.41 4.57 16.69
C ASP A 95 -10.78 3.18 16.45
N ASP A 96 -10.87 2.66 15.22
CA ASP A 96 -10.28 1.38 14.85
C ASP A 96 -8.84 1.46 14.34
N ALA A 97 -8.33 2.66 14.12
CA ALA A 97 -6.93 2.83 13.75
C ALA A 97 -5.99 2.55 14.93
N ALA A 98 -4.83 1.94 14.64
CA ALA A 98 -3.78 1.75 15.63
C ALA A 98 -3.19 3.10 16.09
N THR A 99 -2.60 3.10 17.29
CA THR A 99 -1.81 4.24 17.74
C THR A 99 -0.60 4.45 16.82
N PRO A 100 -0.07 5.69 16.71
CA PRO A 100 1.08 5.96 15.83
C PRO A 100 2.28 5.05 16.06
N ALA A 101 2.62 4.73 17.32
CA ALA A 101 3.76 3.86 17.63
C ALA A 101 3.56 2.44 17.09
N VAL A 102 2.40 1.83 17.33
CA VAL A 102 2.06 0.48 16.82
C VAL A 102 1.96 0.48 15.31
N ALA A 103 1.30 1.49 14.74
CA ALA A 103 1.16 1.61 13.29
C ALA A 103 2.53 1.73 12.59
N ARG A 104 3.45 2.51 13.15
CA ARG A 104 4.82 2.65 12.63
C ARG A 104 5.55 1.31 12.60
N ASP A 105 5.55 0.58 13.72
CA ASP A 105 6.25 -0.70 13.82
C ASP A 105 5.73 -1.71 12.79
N MET A 106 4.42 -1.84 12.64
CA MET A 106 3.82 -2.77 11.67
C MET A 106 4.02 -2.32 10.22
N TYR A 107 3.95 -1.01 9.97
CA TYR A 107 4.27 -0.44 8.66
C TYR A 107 5.71 -0.73 8.25
N GLU A 108 6.67 -0.51 9.14
CA GLU A 108 8.08 -0.80 8.89
C GLU A 108 8.33 -2.29 8.70
N GLN A 109 7.63 -3.15 9.44
CA GLN A 109 7.68 -4.60 9.24
C GLN A 109 7.19 -4.98 7.85
N LEU A 110 6.06 -4.42 7.39
CA LEU A 110 5.55 -4.64 6.05
C LEU A 110 6.58 -4.26 4.98
N VAL A 111 7.18 -3.08 5.12
CA VAL A 111 8.24 -2.62 4.19
C VAL A 111 9.40 -3.59 4.15
N ARG A 112 9.88 -4.05 5.32
CA ARG A 112 10.95 -5.06 5.39
C ARG A 112 10.57 -6.36 4.68
N GLU A 113 9.35 -6.86 4.90
CA GLU A 113 8.89 -8.09 4.25
C GLU A 113 8.80 -7.92 2.72
N LEU A 114 8.31 -6.80 2.23
CA LEU A 114 8.28 -6.53 0.79
C LEU A 114 9.69 -6.41 0.20
N ARG A 115 10.65 -5.86 0.93
CA ARG A 115 12.05 -5.78 0.49
C ARG A 115 12.72 -7.13 0.35
N THR A 116 12.25 -8.17 1.03
CA THR A 116 12.78 -9.55 0.86
C THR A 116 12.54 -10.12 -0.53
N THR A 117 11.65 -9.53 -1.30
CA THR A 117 11.40 -9.92 -2.71
C THR A 117 12.56 -9.57 -3.64
N GLY A 118 13.48 -8.72 -3.21
CA GLY A 118 14.56 -8.17 -4.04
C GLY A 118 14.13 -6.98 -4.91
N LEU A 119 12.86 -6.59 -4.88
CA LEU A 119 12.36 -5.43 -5.60
C LEU A 119 12.75 -4.13 -4.91
N THR A 120 12.78 -3.04 -5.69
CA THR A 120 12.88 -1.69 -5.13
C THR A 120 11.58 -1.36 -4.40
N VAL A 121 11.69 -1.08 -3.10
CA VAL A 121 10.58 -0.65 -2.25
C VAL A 121 10.92 0.71 -1.67
N GLU A 122 10.24 1.72 -2.16
CA GLU A 122 10.31 3.10 -1.70
C GLU A 122 9.20 3.40 -0.71
N THR A 123 9.35 4.44 0.09
CA THR A 123 8.39 4.82 1.12
C THR A 123 8.08 6.31 1.10
N GLY A 124 6.92 6.68 1.65
CA GLY A 124 6.68 8.03 2.13
C GLY A 124 7.39 8.28 3.46
N GLU A 125 6.99 9.34 4.15
CA GLU A 125 7.48 9.69 5.49
C GLU A 125 6.34 9.54 6.50
N PHE A 126 6.52 8.65 7.48
CA PHE A 126 5.49 8.35 8.48
C PHE A 126 5.14 9.60 9.30
N GLN A 127 3.84 9.86 9.48
CA GLN A 127 3.27 11.03 10.18
C GLN A 127 3.57 12.39 9.56
N ALA A 128 4.14 12.46 8.37
CA ALA A 128 4.31 13.72 7.67
C ALA A 128 3.07 14.11 6.86
N MET A 129 2.93 15.38 6.57
CA MET A 129 1.98 15.86 5.57
C MET A 129 2.58 15.59 4.19
N MET A 130 2.00 14.64 3.48
CA MET A 130 2.50 14.17 2.19
C MET A 130 1.59 14.60 1.04
N ARG A 131 2.22 14.89 -0.11
CA ARG A 131 1.53 14.91 -1.41
C ARG A 131 1.89 13.63 -2.15
N VAL A 132 0.88 12.87 -2.53
CA VAL A 132 1.04 11.60 -3.25
C VAL A 132 0.56 11.82 -4.66
N GLU A 133 1.50 11.78 -5.60
CA GLU A 133 1.21 11.86 -7.04
C GLU A 133 1.31 10.48 -7.65
N LEU A 134 0.41 10.14 -8.54
CA LEU A 134 0.46 8.89 -9.29
C LEU A 134 -0.19 9.04 -10.66
N VAL A 135 0.21 8.18 -11.57
CA VAL A 135 -0.53 7.91 -12.80
C VAL A 135 -0.97 6.47 -12.76
N ASN A 136 -2.27 6.26 -12.51
CA ASN A 136 -2.84 4.92 -12.49
C ASN A 136 -2.85 4.33 -13.91
N ASP A 137 -2.35 3.11 -14.01
CA ASP A 137 -2.26 2.39 -15.27
C ASP A 137 -3.40 1.38 -15.36
N GLY A 138 -4.41 1.72 -16.16
CA GLY A 138 -5.53 0.82 -16.39
C GLY A 138 -6.89 1.48 -16.52
N PRO A 139 -7.54 2.05 -15.49
CA PRO A 139 -7.14 2.08 -14.08
C PRO A 139 -7.25 0.71 -13.41
N VAL A 140 -6.35 0.46 -12.47
CA VAL A 140 -6.39 -0.74 -11.61
C VAL A 140 -6.19 -0.29 -10.16
N THR A 141 -7.22 -0.54 -9.34
CA THR A 141 -7.23 -0.25 -7.91
C THR A 141 -7.88 -1.41 -7.17
N ILE A 142 -7.15 -2.03 -6.27
CA ILE A 142 -7.57 -3.22 -5.52
C ILE A 142 -7.59 -2.90 -4.03
N LEU A 143 -8.66 -3.28 -3.35
CA LEU A 143 -8.79 -3.19 -1.90
C LEU A 143 -8.43 -4.54 -1.27
N ILE A 144 -7.64 -4.51 -0.21
CA ILE A 144 -7.25 -5.70 0.54
C ILE A 144 -7.51 -5.45 2.03
N ASP A 145 -8.08 -6.45 2.70
CA ASP A 145 -8.25 -6.46 4.16
C ASP A 145 -7.77 -7.80 4.70
N SER A 146 -6.89 -7.79 5.69
CA SER A 146 -6.35 -9.02 6.30
C SER A 146 -7.44 -9.82 7.03
N THR A 147 -8.48 -9.15 7.50
CA THR A 147 -9.64 -9.77 8.15
C THR A 147 -10.77 -10.12 7.17
N LYS A 148 -10.55 -9.91 5.87
CA LYS A 148 -11.49 -10.26 4.79
C LYS A 148 -12.87 -9.58 4.93
N GLN A 149 -12.87 -8.30 5.28
CA GLN A 149 -14.11 -7.51 5.35
C GLN A 149 -14.65 -7.13 3.97
N PHE A 150 -13.82 -7.21 2.96
CA PHE A 150 -14.17 -7.01 1.55
C PHE A 150 -13.20 -7.75 0.63
#